data_fb767a1b57ef41ccb50768e996571c3e
#
_entry.id   fb767a1b57ef41ccb50768e996571c3e
#
_cell.length_a   1.000
_cell.length_b   1.000
_cell.length_c   1.000
_cell.angle_alpha   90.00
_cell.angle_beta   90.00
_cell.angle_gamma   90.00
#
_symmetry.space_group_name_H-M   'P 1'
#
loop_
_entity.id
_entity.type
_entity.pdbx_description
1 polymer ?
#
loop_
_entity_poly.entity_id
_entity_poly.type
_entity_poly.pdbx_seq_one_letter_code
_entity_poly.pdbx_strand_id
1 'polypeptide(L)'
;MRRRIVLLNAAAAALVTILVVPAQAGDGKGADRYIVVLKNAVDPDAVANIHANKYGAQVDNVWGHALHGYSAVIPNDRVAELRTDSNVSYITADGEASISAQTLPWGIDRIDADASSTGAGDGTGTVSNANVYVIDTGVDTSHPDLNVVSFVQFGGGPKRDCNGHGTHVAGTIAARDDTQGVVGVAPGAPIYAVKVLGCSGSGSWSSVISGINWVTANRKANAVANMSLGGAANQAVDDAVRNSAASGVFYALAAGNEGANACTRSPARAGTTAGITTVAATDSNEQEASWSNYGSCVDIWAPGVSIYSTYRGGGYATLSGTSMASPHVAGGGALYLSGYGGSPASVESALKAAAQTTGTRSKDNRAITREYVGGF
;
A
#
# COMPACT_ATOMS: atom_id res chain seq x y z
N MET A 1 22.04 -19.37 -54.19
CA MET A 1 22.13 -19.91 -52.81
C MET A 1 22.91 -18.93 -51.95
N ARG A 2 22.24 -18.14 -51.12
CA ARG A 2 22.86 -17.27 -50.10
C ARG A 2 22.30 -17.68 -48.75
N ARG A 3 23.11 -18.29 -47.91
CA ARG A 3 22.79 -18.65 -46.50
C ARG A 3 22.80 -17.39 -45.67
N ARG A 4 21.69 -17.08 -45.02
CA ARG A 4 21.59 -16.08 -43.94
C ARG A 4 21.94 -16.76 -42.61
N ILE A 5 22.99 -16.29 -41.96
CA ILE A 5 23.35 -16.66 -40.60
C ILE A 5 22.48 -15.81 -39.68
N VAL A 6 21.65 -16.47 -38.86
CA VAL A 6 20.89 -15.85 -37.76
C VAL A 6 21.77 -15.93 -36.52
N LEU A 7 22.22 -14.78 -36.02
CA LEU A 7 22.90 -14.66 -34.74
C LEU A 7 21.80 -14.58 -33.65
N LEU A 8 21.67 -15.62 -32.83
CA LEU A 8 20.91 -15.55 -31.58
C LEU A 8 21.76 -14.80 -30.54
N ASN A 9 21.29 -13.62 -30.14
CA ASN A 9 21.78 -12.96 -28.93
C ASN A 9 21.03 -13.58 -27.71
N ALA A 10 21.74 -14.37 -26.92
CA ALA A 10 21.26 -14.81 -25.61
C ALA A 10 21.55 -13.70 -24.60
N ALA A 11 20.52 -12.98 -24.18
CA ALA A 11 20.59 -12.09 -23.03
C ALA A 11 20.56 -12.95 -21.75
N ALA A 12 21.67 -13.00 -21.05
CA ALA A 12 21.76 -13.62 -19.72
C ALA A 12 21.12 -12.69 -18.69
N ALA A 13 19.93 -13.02 -18.23
CA ALA A 13 19.34 -12.39 -17.06
C ALA A 13 20.09 -12.85 -15.81
N ALA A 14 20.83 -11.94 -15.18
CA ALA A 14 21.44 -12.19 -13.89
C ALA A 14 20.36 -12.14 -12.81
N LEU A 15 19.94 -13.31 -12.33
CA LEU A 15 19.10 -13.43 -11.13
C LEU A 15 19.97 -13.04 -9.93
N VAL A 16 19.75 -11.85 -9.38
CA VAL A 16 20.26 -11.47 -8.05
C VAL A 16 19.36 -12.12 -7.00
N THR A 17 19.70 -13.32 -6.60
CA THR A 17 19.13 -13.94 -5.39
C THR A 17 19.72 -13.24 -4.17
N ILE A 18 18.94 -12.37 -3.53
CA ILE A 18 19.26 -11.88 -2.19
C ILE A 18 19.05 -13.07 -1.23
N LEU A 19 20.14 -13.75 -0.89
CA LEU A 19 20.18 -14.69 0.21
C LEU A 19 20.05 -13.88 1.51
N VAL A 20 18.87 -13.88 2.10
CA VAL A 20 18.70 -13.55 3.51
C VAL A 20 19.36 -14.69 4.28
N VAL A 21 20.62 -14.51 4.66
CA VAL A 21 21.31 -15.42 5.56
C VAL A 21 20.76 -15.13 6.96
N PRO A 22 20.05 -16.08 7.60
CA PRO A 22 19.76 -15.93 9.01
C PRO A 22 21.10 -15.85 9.74
N ALA A 23 21.21 -14.93 10.72
CA ALA A 23 22.38 -14.84 11.58
C ALA A 23 22.63 -16.19 12.23
N GLN A 24 23.54 -16.98 11.67
CA GLN A 24 23.99 -18.21 12.28
C GLN A 24 24.82 -17.83 13.49
N ALA A 25 24.48 -18.43 14.63
CA ALA A 25 25.40 -18.47 15.76
C ALA A 25 26.71 -19.07 15.27
N GLY A 26 27.78 -18.26 15.23
CA GLY A 26 29.07 -18.67 14.74
C GLY A 26 29.59 -19.90 15.51
N ASP A 27 30.36 -20.71 14.85
CA ASP A 27 30.99 -21.95 15.33
C ASP A 27 32.07 -21.76 16.43
N GLY A 28 32.00 -20.68 17.19
CA GLY A 28 32.86 -20.37 18.33
C GLY A 28 34.30 -19.91 17.98
N LYS A 29 34.65 -19.85 16.68
CA LYS A 29 36.01 -19.49 16.21
C LYS A 29 36.01 -18.21 15.40
N GLY A 30 35.35 -17.19 15.87
CA GLY A 30 35.31 -15.87 15.23
C GLY A 30 35.21 -14.76 16.29
N ALA A 31 35.17 -13.53 15.83
CA ALA A 31 34.88 -12.38 16.66
C ALA A 31 33.77 -11.58 15.98
N ASP A 32 32.72 -11.26 16.70
CA ASP A 32 31.59 -10.48 16.20
C ASP A 32 31.50 -9.15 16.95
N ARG A 33 30.70 -8.24 16.42
CA ARG A 33 30.48 -6.92 16.97
C ARG A 33 29.35 -6.95 17.99
N TYR A 34 29.62 -6.42 19.19
CA TYR A 34 28.68 -6.40 20.32
C TYR A 34 28.58 -5.01 20.96
N ILE A 35 27.42 -4.73 21.53
CA ILE A 35 27.18 -3.64 22.48
C ILE A 35 27.16 -4.24 23.86
N VAL A 36 28.07 -3.80 24.71
CA VAL A 36 28.18 -4.20 26.15
C VAL A 36 27.61 -3.07 26.98
N VAL A 37 26.49 -3.33 27.64
CA VAL A 37 25.84 -2.37 28.55
C VAL A 37 26.29 -2.65 29.98
N LEU A 38 26.80 -1.61 30.62
CA LEU A 38 27.33 -1.66 31.97
C LEU A 38 26.29 -1.20 33.00
N LYS A 39 26.54 -1.53 34.30
CA LYS A 39 25.73 -1.00 35.37
C LYS A 39 26.04 0.49 35.61
N ASN A 40 25.03 1.28 35.99
CA ASN A 40 25.12 2.74 36.08
C ASN A 40 26.18 3.28 37.10
N ALA A 41 26.70 2.43 37.99
CA ALA A 41 27.62 2.84 39.05
C ALA A 41 29.11 2.74 38.66
N VAL A 42 29.41 2.38 37.40
CA VAL A 42 30.80 2.16 36.95
C VAL A 42 31.21 3.17 35.89
N ASP A 43 32.51 3.47 35.85
CA ASP A 43 33.08 4.29 34.78
C ASP A 43 33.20 3.45 33.47
N PRO A 44 32.51 3.82 32.40
CA PRO A 44 32.52 3.03 31.16
C PRO A 44 33.92 2.94 30.53
N ASP A 45 34.71 4.02 30.54
CA ASP A 45 36.05 4.04 29.93
C ASP A 45 37.01 3.11 30.67
N ALA A 46 36.97 3.14 32.02
CA ALA A 46 37.82 2.27 32.87
C ALA A 46 37.45 0.79 32.63
N VAL A 47 36.14 0.46 32.60
CA VAL A 47 35.70 -0.92 32.40
C VAL A 47 35.97 -1.41 30.98
N ALA A 48 35.76 -0.58 29.97
CA ALA A 48 36.07 -0.93 28.57
C ALA A 48 37.57 -1.29 28.42
N ASN A 49 38.48 -0.52 29.02
CA ASN A 49 39.90 -0.81 29.00
C ASN A 49 40.26 -2.12 29.72
N ILE A 50 39.60 -2.42 30.84
CA ILE A 50 39.76 -3.71 31.56
C ILE A 50 39.28 -4.86 30.66
N HIS A 51 38.12 -4.72 30.01
CA HIS A 51 37.56 -5.75 29.15
C HIS A 51 38.38 -5.96 27.87
N ALA A 52 38.97 -4.89 27.31
CA ALA A 52 39.89 -5.00 26.18
C ALA A 52 41.10 -5.90 26.56
N ASN A 53 41.67 -5.69 27.70
CA ASN A 53 42.82 -6.47 28.16
C ASN A 53 42.46 -7.91 28.59
N LYS A 54 41.33 -8.09 29.28
CA LYS A 54 40.94 -9.37 29.88
C LYS A 54 40.29 -10.32 28.85
N TYR A 55 39.45 -9.80 27.98
CA TYR A 55 38.64 -10.58 27.06
C TYR A 55 39.05 -10.43 25.59
N GLY A 56 40.08 -9.63 25.31
CA GLY A 56 40.54 -9.35 23.95
C GLY A 56 39.54 -8.53 23.12
N ALA A 57 38.69 -7.73 23.79
CA ALA A 57 37.71 -6.89 23.13
C ALA A 57 38.41 -5.71 22.44
N GLN A 58 38.12 -5.53 21.14
CA GLN A 58 38.58 -4.34 20.41
C GLN A 58 37.47 -3.29 20.50
N VAL A 59 37.65 -2.33 21.42
CA VAL A 59 36.65 -1.30 21.73
C VAL A 59 36.65 -0.24 20.64
N ASP A 60 35.46 0.05 20.11
CA ASP A 60 35.23 1.06 19.06
C ASP A 60 34.71 2.38 19.65
N ASN A 61 33.64 2.32 20.47
CA ASN A 61 33.00 3.50 21.05
C ASN A 61 32.71 3.25 22.54
N VAL A 62 32.78 4.30 23.37
CA VAL A 62 32.39 4.28 24.76
C VAL A 62 31.34 5.34 25.03
N TRP A 63 30.29 5.02 25.79
CA TRP A 63 29.17 5.90 26.10
C TRP A 63 28.97 6.02 27.61
N GLY A 64 28.86 7.26 28.10
CA GLY A 64 28.67 7.57 29.51
C GLY A 64 27.44 8.44 29.81
N HIS A 65 26.61 8.76 28.86
CA HIS A 65 25.48 9.69 29.04
C HIS A 65 24.10 9.04 28.82
N ALA A 66 23.72 8.76 27.58
CA ALA A 66 22.43 8.14 27.25
C ALA A 66 22.43 6.63 27.56
N LEU A 67 23.57 6.00 27.43
CA LEU A 67 23.84 4.61 27.78
C LEU A 67 25.19 4.53 28.47
N HIS A 68 25.30 3.73 29.52
CA HIS A 68 26.59 3.38 30.12
C HIS A 68 27.08 2.08 29.51
N GLY A 69 28.11 2.14 28.67
CA GLY A 69 28.59 0.98 27.95
C GLY A 69 29.55 1.29 26.83
N TYR A 70 29.81 0.29 26.00
CA TYR A 70 30.70 0.41 24.84
C TYR A 70 30.34 -0.56 23.74
N SER A 71 30.77 -0.27 22.50
CA SER A 71 30.77 -1.23 21.42
C SER A 71 32.16 -1.80 21.19
N ALA A 72 32.24 -3.07 20.86
CA ALA A 72 33.51 -3.75 20.59
C ALA A 72 33.34 -4.95 19.67
N VAL A 73 34.41 -5.29 18.96
CA VAL A 73 34.60 -6.62 18.36
C VAL A 73 35.13 -7.54 19.45
N ILE A 74 34.41 -8.62 19.76
CA ILE A 74 34.72 -9.53 20.86
C ILE A 74 34.82 -10.96 20.32
N PRO A 75 35.89 -11.72 20.69
CA PRO A 75 35.95 -13.14 20.34
C PRO A 75 34.73 -13.90 20.89
N ASN A 76 34.07 -14.69 20.06
CA ASN A 76 32.81 -15.36 20.37
C ASN A 76 32.93 -16.31 21.59
N ASP A 77 34.10 -16.95 21.76
CA ASP A 77 34.41 -17.81 22.90
C ASP A 77 34.54 -17.04 24.21
N ARG A 78 34.70 -15.72 24.17
CA ARG A 78 34.83 -14.84 25.36
C ARG A 78 33.51 -14.19 25.79
N VAL A 79 32.52 -14.12 24.92
CA VAL A 79 31.24 -13.45 25.19
C VAL A 79 30.51 -14.06 26.39
N ALA A 80 30.52 -15.39 26.51
CA ALA A 80 29.88 -16.08 27.64
C ALA A 80 30.53 -15.73 28.98
N GLU A 81 31.85 -15.62 29.04
CA GLU A 81 32.61 -15.21 30.25
C GLU A 81 32.33 -13.72 30.54
N LEU A 82 32.40 -12.85 29.56
CA LEU A 82 32.10 -11.42 29.68
C LEU A 82 30.70 -11.15 30.23
N ARG A 83 29.69 -11.94 29.83
CA ARG A 83 28.31 -11.85 30.38
C ARG A 83 28.25 -12.06 31.90
N THR A 84 29.21 -12.76 32.49
CA THR A 84 29.26 -13.02 33.92
C THR A 84 30.04 -11.95 34.71
N ASP A 85 30.66 -10.99 34.03
CA ASP A 85 31.39 -9.91 34.70
C ASP A 85 30.45 -9.04 35.55
N SER A 86 30.87 -8.72 36.76
CA SER A 86 30.05 -8.02 37.74
C SER A 86 29.65 -6.60 37.32
N ASN A 87 30.39 -5.99 36.41
CA ASN A 87 30.13 -4.64 35.87
C ASN A 87 29.15 -4.65 34.68
N VAL A 88 28.93 -5.81 34.04
CA VAL A 88 28.05 -5.94 32.88
C VAL A 88 26.60 -6.06 33.34
N SER A 89 25.71 -5.32 32.67
CA SER A 89 24.27 -5.45 32.81
C SER A 89 23.73 -6.47 31.80
N TYR A 90 24.06 -6.27 30.50
CA TYR A 90 23.77 -7.23 29.42
C TYR A 90 24.69 -6.98 28.22
N ILE A 91 24.70 -7.94 27.30
CA ILE A 91 25.39 -7.86 26.01
C ILE A 91 24.40 -8.19 24.91
N THR A 92 24.37 -7.38 23.86
CA THR A 92 23.58 -7.61 22.64
C THR A 92 24.47 -7.54 21.40
N ALA A 93 24.07 -8.19 20.31
CA ALA A 93 24.75 -8.02 19.03
C ALA A 93 24.59 -6.57 18.54
N ASP A 94 25.65 -6.02 17.94
CA ASP A 94 25.61 -4.73 17.27
C ASP A 94 25.12 -4.96 15.85
N GLY A 95 23.82 -4.74 15.64
CA GLY A 95 23.16 -4.91 14.37
C GLY A 95 23.24 -3.65 13.50
N GLU A 96 22.94 -3.79 12.23
CA GLU A 96 22.85 -2.64 11.32
C GLU A 96 21.51 -1.91 11.48
N ALA A 97 21.56 -0.59 11.58
CA ALA A 97 20.44 0.30 11.41
C ALA A 97 20.46 0.82 9.98
N SER A 98 19.42 0.55 9.21
CA SER A 98 19.28 1.02 7.84
C SER A 98 18.07 1.95 7.70
N ILE A 99 18.17 2.91 6.77
CA ILE A 99 17.02 3.67 6.31
C ILE A 99 16.12 2.68 5.55
N SER A 100 14.85 2.58 5.92
CA SER A 100 13.88 1.79 5.16
C SER A 100 13.63 2.49 3.84
N ALA A 101 13.98 1.87 2.72
CA ALA A 101 13.66 2.39 1.39
C ALA A 101 12.15 2.27 1.14
N GLN A 102 11.59 3.20 0.37
CA GLN A 102 10.24 3.10 -0.13
C GLN A 102 10.05 1.82 -0.94
N THR A 103 8.91 1.18 -0.79
CA THR A 103 8.51 0.02 -1.57
C THR A 103 7.55 0.46 -2.69
N LEU A 104 7.88 0.13 -3.94
CA LEU A 104 6.92 0.15 -5.04
C LEU A 104 6.10 -1.14 -4.98
N PRO A 105 4.82 -1.11 -4.55
CA PRO A 105 4.00 -2.32 -4.49
C PRO A 105 3.78 -2.89 -5.89
N TRP A 106 3.75 -4.22 -6.02
CA TRP A 106 3.63 -4.87 -7.33
C TRP A 106 2.39 -4.44 -8.13
N GLY A 107 1.30 -4.08 -7.43
CA GLY A 107 0.08 -3.62 -8.11
C GLY A 107 0.26 -2.25 -8.72
N ILE A 108 1.01 -1.37 -8.09
CA ILE A 108 1.33 -0.01 -8.57
C ILE A 108 2.26 -0.10 -9.80
N ASP A 109 3.33 -0.92 -9.70
CA ASP A 109 4.25 -1.23 -10.79
C ASP A 109 3.48 -1.88 -11.98
N ARG A 110 2.59 -2.83 -11.70
CA ARG A 110 1.89 -3.59 -12.74
C ARG A 110 0.93 -2.79 -13.61
N ILE A 111 0.40 -1.69 -13.10
CA ILE A 111 -0.43 -0.76 -13.88
C ILE A 111 0.38 0.36 -14.52
N ASP A 112 1.70 0.27 -14.45
CA ASP A 112 2.68 1.21 -14.97
C ASP A 112 2.53 2.64 -14.38
N ALA A 113 2.21 2.73 -13.08
CA ALA A 113 2.13 4.02 -12.40
C ALA A 113 3.51 4.69 -12.23
N ASP A 114 4.59 3.92 -12.20
CA ASP A 114 5.98 4.37 -12.25
C ASP A 114 6.36 5.04 -13.59
N ALA A 115 5.63 4.70 -14.68
CA ALA A 115 5.77 5.32 -15.98
C ALA A 115 4.80 6.51 -16.19
N SER A 116 3.92 6.81 -15.23
CA SER A 116 2.98 7.93 -15.30
C SER A 116 3.65 9.29 -15.15
N SER A 117 2.90 10.37 -15.32
CA SER A 117 3.38 11.75 -15.15
C SER A 117 3.93 12.05 -13.75
N THR A 118 3.61 11.23 -12.75
CA THR A 118 4.12 11.35 -11.37
C THR A 118 5.30 10.43 -11.08
N GLY A 119 5.62 9.47 -11.94
CA GLY A 119 6.76 8.57 -11.76
C GLY A 119 6.73 7.83 -10.43
N ALA A 120 5.57 7.25 -10.05
CA ALA A 120 5.37 6.67 -8.72
C ALA A 120 6.50 5.71 -8.32
N GLY A 121 7.22 6.03 -7.23
CA GLY A 121 8.36 5.26 -6.73
C GLY A 121 9.72 5.86 -7.05
N ASP A 122 9.79 7.03 -7.70
CA ASP A 122 11.05 7.75 -7.94
C ASP A 122 11.41 8.72 -6.77
N GLY A 123 10.54 8.84 -5.78
CA GLY A 123 10.72 9.68 -4.59
C GLY A 123 10.29 11.13 -4.77
N THR A 124 9.66 11.50 -5.90
CA THR A 124 9.35 12.91 -6.23
C THR A 124 7.90 13.15 -6.65
N GLY A 125 7.16 12.09 -6.97
CA GLY A 125 5.81 12.17 -7.49
C GLY A 125 4.81 12.83 -6.53
N THR A 126 4.00 13.75 -7.04
CA THR A 126 2.93 14.35 -6.22
C THR A 126 1.72 14.76 -7.04
N VAL A 127 0.54 14.47 -6.48
CA VAL A 127 -0.77 14.92 -6.98
C VAL A 127 -1.39 15.85 -5.94
N SER A 128 -1.62 17.10 -6.28
CA SER A 128 -2.16 18.10 -5.34
C SER A 128 -3.53 18.68 -5.73
N ASN A 129 -3.97 18.47 -6.96
CA ASN A 129 -5.16 19.11 -7.55
C ASN A 129 -6.29 18.11 -7.84
N ALA A 130 -6.15 16.84 -7.49
CA ALA A 130 -7.23 15.86 -7.47
C ALA A 130 -7.59 15.50 -6.01
N ASN A 131 -8.88 15.36 -5.72
CA ASN A 131 -9.39 15.20 -4.35
C ASN A 131 -10.03 13.82 -4.20
N VAL A 132 -9.48 12.99 -3.32
CA VAL A 132 -9.83 11.57 -3.15
C VAL A 132 -10.72 11.38 -1.93
N TYR A 133 -11.92 10.84 -2.12
CA TYR A 133 -12.89 10.53 -1.07
C TYR A 133 -12.90 9.02 -0.82
N VAL A 134 -12.41 8.58 0.33
CA VAL A 134 -12.40 7.18 0.74
C VAL A 134 -13.64 6.92 1.60
N ILE A 135 -14.67 6.31 0.99
CA ILE A 135 -15.96 5.97 1.66
C ILE A 135 -15.83 4.53 2.20
N ASP A 136 -15.42 4.39 3.48
CA ASP A 136 -14.95 3.12 4.04
C ASP A 136 -15.05 3.08 5.59
N THR A 137 -14.14 2.36 6.26
CA THR A 137 -14.00 2.27 7.73
C THR A 137 -13.38 3.52 8.38
N GLY A 138 -13.07 4.54 7.59
CA GLY A 138 -12.24 5.71 7.95
C GLY A 138 -10.83 5.54 7.40
N VAL A 139 -9.97 6.51 7.69
CA VAL A 139 -8.53 6.47 7.38
C VAL A 139 -7.76 6.90 8.62
N ASP A 140 -6.59 6.33 8.87
CA ASP A 140 -5.69 6.78 9.93
C ASP A 140 -5.11 8.16 9.58
N THR A 141 -5.61 9.19 10.24
CA THR A 141 -5.24 10.59 9.98
C THR A 141 -3.83 10.93 10.44
N SER A 142 -3.20 10.05 11.22
CA SER A 142 -1.84 10.21 11.72
C SER A 142 -0.79 9.41 10.94
N HIS A 143 -1.22 8.65 9.92
CA HIS A 143 -0.31 7.84 9.14
C HIS A 143 0.68 8.71 8.36
N PRO A 144 2.01 8.55 8.55
CA PRO A 144 3.01 9.46 7.97
C PRO A 144 3.00 9.46 6.43
N ASP A 145 2.64 8.34 5.84
CA ASP A 145 2.62 8.11 4.40
C ASP A 145 1.34 8.64 3.69
N LEU A 146 0.39 9.24 4.42
CA LEU A 146 -0.88 9.70 3.89
C LEU A 146 -1.10 11.20 4.08
N ASN A 147 -1.74 11.84 3.09
CA ASN A 147 -2.16 13.23 3.14
C ASN A 147 -3.66 13.35 3.45
N VAL A 148 -4.05 13.03 4.70
CA VAL A 148 -5.46 13.08 5.11
C VAL A 148 -5.85 14.50 5.52
N VAL A 149 -6.67 15.15 4.71
CA VAL A 149 -7.08 16.58 4.90
C VAL A 149 -8.42 16.74 5.60
N SER A 150 -9.25 15.69 5.65
CA SER A 150 -10.56 15.72 6.29
C SER A 150 -10.99 14.35 6.78
N PHE A 151 -11.75 14.31 7.88
CA PHE A 151 -12.36 13.09 8.40
C PHE A 151 -13.78 13.38 8.86
N VAL A 152 -14.76 12.70 8.23
CA VAL A 152 -16.18 12.73 8.62
C VAL A 152 -16.68 11.34 8.93
N GLN A 153 -17.72 11.23 9.75
CA GLN A 153 -18.23 9.93 10.23
C GLN A 153 -19.74 9.88 10.18
N PHE A 154 -20.25 8.80 9.59
CA PHE A 154 -21.66 8.42 9.54
C PHE A 154 -21.89 6.99 10.05
N GLY A 155 -20.84 6.16 10.08
CA GLY A 155 -20.85 4.81 10.61
C GLY A 155 -20.58 4.74 12.12
N GLY A 156 -20.76 3.56 12.70
CA GLY A 156 -20.52 3.32 14.13
C GLY A 156 -19.05 3.30 14.52
N GLY A 157 -18.81 3.36 15.85
CA GLY A 157 -17.48 3.28 16.45
C GLY A 157 -16.81 4.63 16.70
N PRO A 158 -15.53 4.66 17.10
CA PRO A 158 -14.79 5.88 17.37
C PRO A 158 -14.46 6.64 16.07
N LYS A 159 -14.23 7.97 16.20
CA LYS A 159 -13.86 8.85 15.09
C LYS A 159 -12.37 8.63 14.70
N ARG A 160 -12.11 7.45 14.18
CA ARG A 160 -10.83 7.01 13.61
C ARG A 160 -11.04 5.75 12.78
N ASP A 161 -10.04 5.33 12.01
CA ASP A 161 -10.03 3.99 11.44
C ASP A 161 -9.63 2.99 12.53
N CYS A 162 -10.62 2.22 13.02
CA CYS A 162 -10.41 1.16 14.01
C CYS A 162 -10.37 -0.25 13.40
N ASN A 163 -10.55 -0.34 12.07
CA ASN A 163 -10.48 -1.59 11.31
C ASN A 163 -9.12 -1.73 10.58
N GLY A 164 -8.75 -0.72 9.82
CA GLY A 164 -7.55 -0.66 8.98
C GLY A 164 -7.82 -0.78 7.47
N HIS A 165 -9.01 -1.23 7.08
CA HIS A 165 -9.35 -1.44 5.68
C HIS A 165 -9.34 -0.12 4.87
N GLY A 166 -9.98 0.93 5.35
CA GLY A 166 -10.00 2.22 4.67
C GLY A 166 -8.63 2.89 4.62
N THR A 167 -7.77 2.69 5.63
CA THR A 167 -6.37 3.15 5.59
C THR A 167 -5.59 2.41 4.51
N HIS A 168 -5.80 1.09 4.35
CA HIS A 168 -5.17 0.30 3.30
C HIS A 168 -5.58 0.76 1.90
N VAL A 169 -6.87 0.98 1.70
CA VAL A 169 -7.44 1.54 0.47
C VAL A 169 -6.84 2.91 0.15
N ALA A 170 -6.75 3.79 1.16
CA ALA A 170 -6.19 5.13 0.99
C ALA A 170 -4.72 5.10 0.52
N GLY A 171 -3.90 4.19 1.04
CA GLY A 171 -2.51 4.05 0.63
C GLY A 171 -2.36 3.56 -0.81
N THR A 172 -3.16 2.59 -1.24
CA THR A 172 -3.15 2.14 -2.63
C THR A 172 -3.48 3.29 -3.60
N ILE A 173 -4.40 4.19 -3.21
CA ILE A 173 -4.72 5.37 -4.03
C ILE A 173 -3.58 6.39 -3.99
N ALA A 174 -3.11 6.78 -2.78
CA ALA A 174 -2.45 8.07 -2.59
C ALA A 174 -1.33 8.07 -1.53
N ALA A 175 -0.72 6.93 -1.19
CA ALA A 175 0.49 6.95 -0.37
C ALA A 175 1.55 7.83 -1.04
N ARG A 176 2.30 8.56 -0.20
CA ARG A 176 3.29 9.56 -0.66
C ARG A 176 4.38 8.89 -1.47
N ASP A 177 4.96 9.61 -2.39
CA ASP A 177 6.19 9.24 -3.06
C ASP A 177 7.34 9.98 -2.39
N ASP A 178 8.03 9.29 -1.50
CA ASP A 178 9.15 9.82 -0.74
C ASP A 178 10.21 8.73 -0.51
N THR A 179 10.95 8.76 0.58
CA THR A 179 12.00 7.77 0.84
C THR A 179 11.56 6.62 1.75
N GLN A 180 10.29 6.57 2.17
CA GLN A 180 9.80 5.62 3.18
C GLN A 180 8.47 4.99 2.77
N GLY A 181 8.12 3.88 3.42
CA GLY A 181 6.82 3.25 3.31
C GLY A 181 6.51 2.65 1.95
N VAL A 182 5.33 2.98 1.41
CA VAL A 182 4.86 2.55 0.09
C VAL A 182 4.51 3.77 -0.76
N VAL A 183 4.26 3.56 -2.06
CA VAL A 183 3.74 4.59 -2.95
C VAL A 183 2.36 4.18 -3.46
N GLY A 184 1.46 5.14 -3.63
CA GLY A 184 0.14 4.97 -4.24
C GLY A 184 0.15 5.33 -5.74
N VAL A 185 -0.96 5.06 -6.43
CA VAL A 185 -1.12 5.38 -7.86
C VAL A 185 -1.09 6.89 -8.13
N ALA A 186 -1.69 7.68 -7.23
CA ALA A 186 -1.72 9.15 -7.29
C ALA A 186 -1.05 9.72 -6.03
N PRO A 187 0.30 9.72 -5.96
CA PRO A 187 1.03 9.98 -4.74
C PRO A 187 0.67 11.32 -4.10
N GLY A 188 0.47 11.31 -2.78
CA GLY A 188 0.24 12.53 -1.99
C GLY A 188 -1.09 13.24 -2.22
N ALA A 189 -1.99 12.70 -3.06
CA ALA A 189 -3.29 13.29 -3.30
C ALA A 189 -4.06 13.55 -1.99
N PRO A 190 -4.75 14.70 -1.85
CA PRO A 190 -5.55 15.01 -0.68
C PRO A 190 -6.66 14.00 -0.43
N ILE A 191 -6.65 13.36 0.75
CA ILE A 191 -7.60 12.32 1.15
C ILE A 191 -8.67 12.89 2.08
N TYR A 192 -9.92 12.68 1.71
CA TYR A 192 -11.10 12.95 2.52
C TYR A 192 -11.64 11.62 3.05
N ALA A 193 -11.40 11.31 4.31
CA ALA A 193 -11.88 10.10 4.95
C ALA A 193 -13.37 10.22 5.28
N VAL A 194 -14.19 9.35 4.71
CA VAL A 194 -15.64 9.31 4.90
C VAL A 194 -16.02 7.96 5.55
N LYS A 195 -16.04 7.94 6.87
CA LYS A 195 -16.31 6.73 7.64
C LYS A 195 -17.79 6.40 7.64
N VAL A 196 -18.14 5.34 6.91
CA VAL A 196 -19.51 4.80 6.83
C VAL A 196 -19.62 3.40 7.45
N LEU A 197 -18.49 2.72 7.65
CA LEU A 197 -18.38 1.39 8.24
C LEU A 197 -17.78 1.46 9.65
N GLY A 198 -18.22 0.57 10.55
CA GLY A 198 -17.69 0.44 11.91
C GLY A 198 -16.37 -0.33 11.98
N CYS A 199 -15.91 -0.61 13.22
CA CYS A 199 -14.65 -1.34 13.47
C CYS A 199 -14.69 -2.81 13.00
N SER A 200 -15.88 -3.40 12.82
CA SER A 200 -16.03 -4.74 12.24
C SER A 200 -15.93 -4.77 10.71
N GLY A 201 -15.80 -3.61 10.05
CA GLY A 201 -15.88 -3.52 8.59
C GLY A 201 -17.31 -3.53 8.04
N SER A 202 -18.32 -3.40 8.89
CA SER A 202 -19.75 -3.43 8.51
C SER A 202 -20.44 -2.11 8.83
N GLY A 203 -21.47 -1.78 8.06
CA GLY A 203 -22.31 -0.59 8.27
C GLY A 203 -23.69 -0.74 7.63
N SER A 204 -24.59 0.18 7.94
CA SER A 204 -25.91 0.24 7.31
C SER A 204 -25.86 0.96 5.96
N TRP A 205 -26.76 0.62 5.05
CA TRP A 205 -26.92 1.36 3.81
C TRP A 205 -27.27 2.84 4.05
N SER A 206 -27.99 3.17 5.12
CA SER A 206 -28.27 4.56 5.49
C SER A 206 -26.99 5.35 5.83
N SER A 207 -26.03 4.72 6.53
CA SER A 207 -24.72 5.33 6.78
C SER A 207 -23.93 5.54 5.48
N VAL A 208 -23.97 4.55 4.56
CA VAL A 208 -23.32 4.65 3.23
C VAL A 208 -23.94 5.78 2.41
N ILE A 209 -25.28 5.86 2.33
CA ILE A 209 -25.99 6.94 1.62
C ILE A 209 -25.65 8.31 2.23
N SER A 210 -25.57 8.41 3.58
CA SER A 210 -25.17 9.65 4.25
C SER A 210 -23.75 10.08 3.87
N GLY A 211 -22.82 9.13 3.75
CA GLY A 211 -21.46 9.40 3.26
C GLY A 211 -21.45 9.89 1.82
N ILE A 212 -22.16 9.22 0.91
CA ILE A 212 -22.28 9.63 -0.50
C ILE A 212 -22.91 11.03 -0.60
N ASN A 213 -23.97 11.28 0.16
CA ASN A 213 -24.61 12.60 0.19
C ASN A 213 -23.67 13.70 0.66
N TRP A 214 -22.86 13.42 1.69
CA TRP A 214 -21.85 14.38 2.16
C TRP A 214 -20.78 14.65 1.09
N VAL A 215 -20.27 13.61 0.41
CA VAL A 215 -19.31 13.76 -0.70
C VAL A 215 -19.92 14.65 -1.78
N THR A 216 -21.16 14.37 -2.20
CA THR A 216 -21.87 15.15 -3.22
C THR A 216 -21.97 16.63 -2.85
N ALA A 217 -22.31 16.93 -1.58
CA ALA A 217 -22.48 18.30 -1.10
C ALA A 217 -21.14 19.05 -0.88
N ASN A 218 -20.05 18.33 -0.57
CA ASN A 218 -18.77 18.90 -0.15
C ASN A 218 -17.62 18.63 -1.15
N ARG A 219 -17.92 18.06 -2.32
CA ARG A 219 -16.91 17.74 -3.33
C ARG A 219 -16.14 18.99 -3.76
N LYS A 220 -14.85 18.81 -3.90
CA LYS A 220 -13.94 19.78 -4.53
C LYS A 220 -13.86 19.53 -6.04
N ALA A 221 -13.18 20.38 -6.76
CA ALA A 221 -12.85 20.13 -8.16
C ALA A 221 -12.04 18.81 -8.29
N ASN A 222 -12.13 18.15 -9.43
CA ASN A 222 -11.42 16.90 -9.68
C ASN A 222 -11.66 15.83 -8.60
N ALA A 223 -12.93 15.59 -8.29
CA ALA A 223 -13.34 14.69 -7.22
C ALA A 223 -13.37 13.22 -7.69
N VAL A 224 -12.70 12.37 -6.95
CA VAL A 224 -12.70 10.91 -7.10
C VAL A 224 -13.20 10.28 -5.81
N ALA A 225 -14.15 9.38 -5.87
CA ALA A 225 -14.61 8.59 -4.73
C ALA A 225 -14.32 7.10 -4.93
N ASN A 226 -13.76 6.46 -3.90
CA ASN A 226 -13.60 5.02 -3.88
C ASN A 226 -14.56 4.40 -2.88
N MET A 227 -15.26 3.34 -3.30
CA MET A 227 -16.12 2.52 -2.46
C MET A 227 -15.68 1.05 -2.51
N SER A 228 -14.76 0.69 -1.63
CA SER A 228 -14.30 -0.68 -1.44
C SER A 228 -15.24 -1.46 -0.50
N LEU A 229 -16.53 -1.41 -0.79
CA LEU A 229 -17.61 -2.01 0.00
C LEU A 229 -18.75 -2.49 -0.90
N GLY A 230 -19.55 -3.42 -0.40
CA GLY A 230 -20.71 -3.91 -1.13
C GLY A 230 -21.60 -4.82 -0.30
N GLY A 231 -22.71 -5.20 -0.90
CA GLY A 231 -23.67 -6.12 -0.28
C GLY A 231 -24.83 -6.50 -1.21
N ALA A 232 -25.92 -6.97 -0.63
CA ALA A 232 -27.13 -7.27 -1.37
C ALA A 232 -27.64 -6.04 -2.16
N ALA A 233 -28.26 -6.28 -3.29
CA ALA A 233 -28.79 -5.23 -4.16
C ALA A 233 -29.71 -4.26 -3.41
N ASN A 234 -29.42 -2.96 -3.52
CA ASN A 234 -30.19 -1.89 -2.90
C ASN A 234 -30.28 -0.69 -3.84
N GLN A 235 -31.48 -0.44 -4.34
CA GLN A 235 -31.72 0.61 -5.34
C GLN A 235 -31.38 2.02 -4.84
N ALA A 236 -31.63 2.30 -3.55
CA ALA A 236 -31.36 3.64 -3.00
C ALA A 236 -29.85 3.96 -2.94
N VAL A 237 -29.00 2.97 -2.69
CA VAL A 237 -27.54 3.14 -2.75
C VAL A 237 -27.09 3.37 -4.18
N ASP A 238 -27.59 2.58 -5.11
CA ASP A 238 -27.22 2.73 -6.54
C ASP A 238 -27.63 4.10 -7.08
N ASP A 239 -28.83 4.57 -6.74
CA ASP A 239 -29.30 5.89 -7.13
C ASP A 239 -28.49 7.01 -6.49
N ALA A 240 -28.08 6.87 -5.21
CA ALA A 240 -27.23 7.82 -4.56
C ALA A 240 -25.85 7.94 -5.26
N VAL A 241 -25.24 6.82 -5.64
CA VAL A 241 -23.94 6.81 -6.38
C VAL A 241 -24.13 7.44 -7.75
N ARG A 242 -25.17 7.07 -8.53
CA ARG A 242 -25.46 7.64 -9.86
C ARG A 242 -25.66 9.15 -9.80
N ASN A 243 -26.46 9.61 -8.83
CA ASN A 243 -26.72 11.04 -8.67
C ASN A 243 -25.47 11.82 -8.27
N SER A 244 -24.61 11.22 -7.43
CA SER A 244 -23.34 11.81 -7.05
C SER A 244 -22.37 11.85 -8.25
N ALA A 245 -22.29 10.81 -9.04
CA ALA A 245 -21.49 10.80 -10.27
C ALA A 245 -21.97 11.87 -11.27
N ALA A 246 -23.27 11.98 -11.49
CA ALA A 246 -23.87 13.02 -12.32
C ALA A 246 -23.57 14.44 -11.82
N SER A 247 -23.29 14.62 -10.53
CA SER A 247 -22.91 15.90 -9.94
C SER A 247 -21.44 16.26 -10.11
N GLY A 248 -20.59 15.37 -10.66
CA GLY A 248 -19.18 15.65 -10.95
C GLY A 248 -18.19 14.87 -10.09
N VAL A 249 -18.55 13.73 -9.49
CA VAL A 249 -17.65 12.85 -8.75
C VAL A 249 -17.42 11.57 -9.56
N PHE A 250 -16.17 11.25 -9.91
CA PHE A 250 -15.85 9.95 -10.50
C PHE A 250 -15.87 8.87 -9.40
N TYR A 251 -16.47 7.71 -9.68
CA TYR A 251 -16.57 6.61 -8.72
C TYR A 251 -15.83 5.36 -9.19
N ALA A 252 -14.93 4.82 -8.37
CA ALA A 252 -14.42 3.47 -8.47
C ALA A 252 -15.10 2.59 -7.42
N LEU A 253 -15.68 1.47 -7.85
CA LEU A 253 -16.48 0.55 -7.03
C LEU A 253 -15.89 -0.85 -7.04
N ALA A 254 -15.73 -1.48 -5.89
CA ALA A 254 -15.36 -2.89 -5.81
C ALA A 254 -16.50 -3.78 -6.35
N ALA A 255 -16.16 -4.76 -7.20
CA ALA A 255 -17.14 -5.68 -7.79
C ALA A 255 -17.77 -6.64 -6.75
N GLY A 256 -17.05 -6.91 -5.61
CA GLY A 256 -17.42 -7.87 -4.58
C GLY A 256 -16.62 -9.17 -4.67
N ASN A 257 -16.68 -10.00 -3.63
CA ASN A 257 -15.76 -11.12 -3.41
C ASN A 257 -16.48 -12.47 -3.25
N GLU A 258 -17.65 -12.64 -3.84
CA GLU A 258 -18.47 -13.84 -3.71
C GLU A 258 -18.32 -14.81 -4.90
N GLY A 259 -17.47 -14.50 -5.89
CA GLY A 259 -17.37 -15.25 -7.13
C GLY A 259 -18.68 -15.27 -7.94
N ALA A 260 -19.48 -14.22 -7.83
CA ALA A 260 -20.82 -14.10 -8.36
C ALA A 260 -20.93 -12.96 -9.40
N ASN A 261 -22.12 -12.83 -10.02
CA ASN A 261 -22.39 -11.74 -10.95
C ASN A 261 -22.49 -10.39 -10.20
N ALA A 262 -21.58 -9.45 -10.48
CA ALA A 262 -21.53 -8.11 -9.88
C ALA A 262 -22.85 -7.31 -10.09
N CYS A 263 -23.59 -7.58 -11.17
CA CYS A 263 -24.87 -6.92 -11.45
C CYS A 263 -25.98 -7.29 -10.41
N THR A 264 -25.73 -8.24 -9.53
CA THR A 264 -26.64 -8.60 -8.45
C THR A 264 -26.24 -7.97 -7.10
N ARG A 265 -25.23 -7.10 -7.11
CA ARG A 265 -24.64 -6.48 -5.91
C ARG A 265 -24.69 -4.96 -5.99
N SER A 266 -24.92 -4.29 -4.87
CA SER A 266 -24.81 -2.83 -4.75
C SER A 266 -23.56 -2.46 -3.93
N PRO A 267 -22.88 -1.35 -4.31
CA PRO A 267 -23.15 -0.48 -5.44
C PRO A 267 -22.59 -0.97 -6.79
N ALA A 268 -21.89 -2.12 -6.86
CA ALA A 268 -21.20 -2.63 -8.05
C ALA A 268 -22.04 -2.60 -9.33
N ARG A 269 -23.35 -2.89 -9.25
CA ARG A 269 -24.26 -2.86 -10.40
C ARG A 269 -24.51 -1.47 -10.98
N ALA A 270 -24.04 -0.41 -10.30
CA ALA A 270 -24.12 0.95 -10.85
C ALA A 270 -23.05 1.24 -11.93
N GLY A 271 -22.05 0.37 -12.11
CA GLY A 271 -20.98 0.53 -13.10
C GLY A 271 -21.42 0.64 -14.56
N THR A 272 -22.67 0.33 -14.88
CA THR A 272 -23.25 0.58 -16.22
C THR A 272 -23.58 2.06 -16.46
N THR A 273 -23.31 2.95 -15.52
CA THR A 273 -23.62 4.39 -15.58
C THR A 273 -22.34 5.17 -15.82
N ALA A 274 -22.36 6.09 -16.77
CA ALA A 274 -21.21 6.93 -17.10
C ALA A 274 -20.64 7.67 -15.89
N GLY A 275 -19.31 7.65 -15.73
CA GLY A 275 -18.59 8.23 -14.59
C GLY A 275 -18.48 7.32 -13.39
N ILE A 276 -18.87 6.05 -13.53
CA ILE A 276 -18.77 5.02 -12.49
C ILE A 276 -18.05 3.81 -13.10
N THR A 277 -17.01 3.34 -12.45
CA THR A 277 -16.23 2.17 -12.90
C THR A 277 -16.27 1.08 -11.85
N THR A 278 -16.82 -0.08 -12.18
CA THR A 278 -16.81 -1.27 -11.32
C THR A 278 -15.60 -2.15 -11.62
N VAL A 279 -14.84 -2.47 -10.59
CA VAL A 279 -13.50 -3.04 -10.68
C VAL A 279 -13.47 -4.46 -10.13
N ALA A 280 -13.07 -5.42 -10.95
CA ALA A 280 -12.77 -6.80 -10.56
C ALA A 280 -11.26 -6.98 -10.27
N ALA A 281 -10.92 -8.06 -9.57
CA ALA A 281 -9.58 -8.30 -9.09
C ALA A 281 -8.81 -9.34 -9.90
N THR A 282 -7.54 -9.02 -10.23
CA THR A 282 -6.57 -9.97 -10.78
C THR A 282 -5.43 -10.25 -9.78
N ASP A 283 -4.77 -11.39 -9.98
CA ASP A 283 -3.49 -11.72 -9.37
C ASP A 283 -2.31 -11.23 -10.21
N SER A 284 -1.07 -11.51 -9.76
CA SER A 284 0.16 -11.13 -10.45
C SER A 284 0.40 -11.88 -11.78
N ASN A 285 -0.37 -12.93 -12.06
CA ASN A 285 -0.40 -13.63 -13.35
C ASN A 285 -1.53 -13.15 -14.25
N GLU A 286 -2.20 -12.07 -13.86
CA GLU A 286 -3.34 -11.47 -14.59
C GLU A 286 -4.55 -12.39 -14.70
N GLN A 287 -4.64 -13.42 -13.85
CA GLN A 287 -5.82 -14.26 -13.74
C GLN A 287 -6.85 -13.58 -12.83
N GLU A 288 -8.12 -13.61 -13.24
CA GLU A 288 -9.20 -13.18 -12.35
C GLU A 288 -9.22 -14.03 -11.09
N ALA A 289 -9.15 -13.38 -9.92
CA ALA A 289 -9.18 -14.08 -8.65
C ALA A 289 -10.46 -14.92 -8.51
N SER A 290 -10.35 -16.14 -8.01
CA SER A 290 -11.47 -17.10 -7.96
C SER A 290 -12.70 -16.56 -7.22
N TRP A 291 -12.47 -15.75 -6.22
CA TRP A 291 -13.49 -15.09 -5.40
C TRP A 291 -13.99 -13.76 -6.00
N SER A 292 -13.28 -13.13 -6.95
CA SER A 292 -13.73 -11.87 -7.55
C SER A 292 -15.10 -12.03 -8.22
N ASN A 293 -15.96 -11.04 -8.04
CA ASN A 293 -17.19 -10.97 -8.84
C ASN A 293 -16.87 -10.60 -10.29
N TYR A 294 -17.74 -10.98 -11.20
CA TYR A 294 -17.62 -10.85 -12.64
C TYR A 294 -18.97 -10.36 -13.25
N GLY A 295 -19.10 -10.36 -14.55
CA GLY A 295 -20.35 -10.02 -15.22
C GLY A 295 -20.33 -8.65 -15.89
N SER A 296 -21.35 -8.36 -16.69
CA SER A 296 -21.43 -7.18 -17.57
C SER A 296 -21.38 -5.83 -16.85
N CYS A 297 -21.52 -5.81 -15.53
CA CYS A 297 -21.36 -4.60 -14.71
C CYS A 297 -19.91 -4.32 -14.30
N VAL A 298 -18.98 -5.25 -14.56
CA VAL A 298 -17.55 -5.01 -14.37
C VAL A 298 -17.02 -4.29 -15.63
N ASP A 299 -16.33 -3.18 -15.41
CA ASP A 299 -15.78 -2.34 -16.47
C ASP A 299 -14.33 -2.67 -16.78
N ILE A 300 -13.52 -2.90 -15.71
CA ILE A 300 -12.08 -3.06 -15.78
C ILE A 300 -11.60 -3.99 -14.68
N TRP A 301 -10.43 -4.56 -14.85
CA TRP A 301 -9.73 -5.35 -13.82
C TRP A 301 -8.50 -4.59 -13.33
N ALA A 302 -8.16 -4.77 -12.07
CA ALA A 302 -6.95 -4.21 -11.49
C ALA A 302 -6.33 -5.20 -10.47
N PRO A 303 -5.06 -5.02 -10.09
CA PRO A 303 -4.40 -5.82 -9.06
C PRO A 303 -5.19 -5.85 -7.76
N GLY A 304 -5.56 -7.05 -7.28
CA GLY A 304 -6.38 -7.21 -6.09
C GLY A 304 -5.95 -8.35 -5.17
N VAL A 305 -4.88 -9.09 -5.51
CA VAL A 305 -4.38 -10.21 -4.71
C VAL A 305 -3.03 -9.85 -4.10
N SER A 306 -2.89 -10.03 -2.78
CA SER A 306 -1.65 -9.75 -2.04
C SER A 306 -1.11 -8.33 -2.24
N ILE A 307 -1.99 -7.34 -2.11
CA ILE A 307 -1.64 -5.92 -2.24
C ILE A 307 -1.09 -5.41 -0.92
N TYR A 308 0.15 -4.90 -0.96
CA TYR A 308 0.82 -4.28 0.18
C TYR A 308 0.56 -2.78 0.18
N SER A 309 0.07 -2.25 1.31
CA SER A 309 -0.30 -0.84 1.44
C SER A 309 -0.26 -0.40 2.91
N THR A 310 -0.52 0.88 3.15
CA THR A 310 -0.61 1.47 4.49
C THR A 310 -1.68 0.77 5.33
N TYR A 311 -1.50 0.77 6.66
CA TYR A 311 -2.46 0.19 7.59
C TYR A 311 -2.53 1.04 8.87
N ARG A 312 -3.63 0.90 9.62
CA ARG A 312 -3.85 1.67 10.86
C ARG A 312 -2.69 1.56 11.85
N GLY A 313 -2.45 2.63 12.62
CA GLY A 313 -1.37 2.70 13.60
C GLY A 313 -0.01 3.02 12.99
N GLY A 314 0.02 3.65 11.81
CA GLY A 314 1.24 4.02 11.11
C GLY A 314 1.97 2.82 10.46
N GLY A 315 1.32 1.66 10.39
CA GLY A 315 1.90 0.43 9.85
C GLY A 315 1.47 0.13 8.41
N TYR A 316 1.85 -1.06 7.93
CA TYR A 316 1.57 -1.57 6.60
C TYR A 316 1.02 -2.99 6.68
N ALA A 317 0.24 -3.42 5.69
CA ALA A 317 -0.32 -4.77 5.63
C ALA A 317 -0.51 -5.23 4.19
N THR A 318 -0.56 -6.55 4.01
CA THR A 318 -0.93 -7.17 2.73
C THR A 318 -2.35 -7.70 2.81
N LEU A 319 -3.23 -7.22 1.93
CA LEU A 319 -4.62 -7.65 1.84
C LEU A 319 -4.96 -8.12 0.42
N SER A 320 -6.07 -8.87 0.29
CA SER A 320 -6.62 -9.31 -1.00
C SER A 320 -8.12 -9.06 -1.04
N GLY A 321 -8.62 -8.62 -2.19
CA GLY A 321 -10.04 -8.32 -2.41
C GLY A 321 -10.24 -7.43 -3.63
N THR A 322 -11.45 -7.38 -4.18
CA THR A 322 -11.84 -6.32 -5.11
C THR A 322 -11.78 -4.94 -4.44
N SER A 323 -11.79 -4.92 -3.11
CA SER A 323 -11.50 -3.75 -2.27
C SER A 323 -10.09 -3.20 -2.45
N MET A 324 -9.11 -4.02 -2.88
CA MET A 324 -7.74 -3.61 -3.18
C MET A 324 -7.56 -3.30 -4.67
N ALA A 325 -8.40 -3.86 -5.54
CA ALA A 325 -8.42 -3.54 -6.97
C ALA A 325 -9.04 -2.15 -7.23
N SER A 326 -10.18 -1.87 -6.66
CA SER A 326 -10.90 -0.59 -6.82
C SER A 326 -10.04 0.67 -6.56
N PRO A 327 -9.22 0.73 -5.51
CA PRO A 327 -8.38 1.89 -5.26
C PRO A 327 -7.29 2.13 -6.31
N HIS A 328 -6.81 1.12 -7.03
CA HIS A 328 -5.93 1.36 -8.18
C HIS A 328 -6.65 2.24 -9.20
N VAL A 329 -7.86 1.88 -9.59
CA VAL A 329 -8.69 2.64 -10.55
C VAL A 329 -9.08 4.02 -10.02
N ALA A 330 -9.31 4.16 -8.72
CA ALA A 330 -9.52 5.48 -8.12
C ALA A 330 -8.27 6.36 -8.25
N GLY A 331 -7.09 5.77 -8.05
CA GLY A 331 -5.80 6.45 -8.25
C GLY A 331 -5.58 6.85 -9.70
N GLY A 332 -5.84 5.96 -10.65
CA GLY A 332 -5.78 6.28 -12.07
C GLY A 332 -6.73 7.42 -12.47
N GLY A 333 -7.94 7.43 -11.89
CA GLY A 333 -8.88 8.54 -12.06
C GLY A 333 -8.35 9.86 -11.48
N ALA A 334 -7.65 9.82 -10.35
CA ALA A 334 -7.03 10.99 -9.75
C ALA A 334 -5.85 11.52 -10.59
N LEU A 335 -5.00 10.63 -11.11
CA LEU A 335 -3.94 11.00 -12.05
C LEU A 335 -4.50 11.68 -13.29
N TYR A 336 -5.48 11.05 -13.94
CA TYR A 336 -6.10 11.62 -15.13
C TYR A 336 -6.67 13.01 -14.87
N LEU A 337 -7.45 13.18 -13.80
CA LEU A 337 -8.03 14.48 -13.45
C LEU A 337 -6.96 15.51 -13.08
N SER A 338 -5.86 15.08 -12.50
CA SER A 338 -4.72 15.97 -12.19
C SER A 338 -4.07 16.52 -13.44
N GLY A 339 -3.86 15.71 -14.45
CA GLY A 339 -3.19 16.08 -15.69
C GLY A 339 -4.11 16.76 -16.72
N TYR A 340 -5.35 16.25 -16.85
CA TYR A 340 -6.24 16.60 -17.97
C TYR A 340 -7.54 17.31 -17.52
N GLY A 341 -7.91 17.18 -16.24
CA GLY A 341 -9.23 17.60 -15.78
C GLY A 341 -10.37 16.81 -16.42
N GLY A 342 -11.57 17.36 -16.40
CA GLY A 342 -12.71 16.81 -17.16
C GLY A 342 -13.87 16.35 -16.28
N SER A 343 -14.78 15.59 -16.91
CA SER A 343 -15.98 15.03 -16.27
C SER A 343 -15.74 13.59 -15.77
N PRO A 344 -16.54 13.08 -14.84
CA PRO A 344 -16.48 11.67 -14.46
C PRO A 344 -16.56 10.69 -15.63
N ALA A 345 -17.40 11.00 -16.63
CA ALA A 345 -17.53 10.20 -17.83
C ALA A 345 -16.27 10.22 -18.71
N SER A 346 -15.54 11.34 -18.76
CA SER A 346 -14.26 11.40 -19.50
C SER A 346 -13.17 10.59 -18.78
N VAL A 347 -13.15 10.58 -17.44
CA VAL A 347 -12.25 9.73 -16.65
C VAL A 347 -12.50 8.25 -16.95
N GLU A 348 -13.75 7.78 -16.82
CA GLU A 348 -14.13 6.39 -17.13
C GLU A 348 -13.71 6.00 -18.55
N SER A 349 -14.05 6.86 -19.54
CA SER A 349 -13.71 6.60 -20.94
C SER A 349 -12.20 6.51 -21.17
N ALA A 350 -11.41 7.39 -20.53
CA ALA A 350 -9.95 7.39 -20.64
C ALA A 350 -9.32 6.14 -20.00
N LEU A 351 -9.75 5.76 -18.80
CA LEU A 351 -9.28 4.54 -18.13
C LEU A 351 -9.59 3.29 -18.95
N LYS A 352 -10.81 3.17 -19.49
CA LYS A 352 -11.21 2.03 -20.32
C LYS A 352 -10.47 2.01 -21.68
N ALA A 353 -10.19 3.16 -22.25
CA ALA A 353 -9.44 3.27 -23.51
C ALA A 353 -7.95 2.95 -23.34
N ALA A 354 -7.36 3.31 -22.20
CA ALA A 354 -5.97 3.02 -21.87
C ALA A 354 -5.76 1.55 -21.44
N ALA A 355 -6.80 0.88 -20.94
CA ALA A 355 -6.72 -0.46 -20.38
C ALA A 355 -6.11 -1.47 -21.36
N GLN A 356 -5.19 -2.29 -20.86
CA GLN A 356 -4.45 -3.27 -21.66
C GLN A 356 -5.06 -4.66 -21.57
N THR A 357 -5.16 -5.35 -22.72
CA THR A 357 -5.61 -6.74 -22.76
C THR A 357 -4.52 -7.65 -22.18
N THR A 358 -4.87 -8.47 -21.22
CA THR A 358 -3.94 -9.38 -20.55
C THR A 358 -3.68 -10.70 -21.29
N GLY A 359 -4.55 -11.04 -22.23
CA GLY A 359 -4.55 -12.35 -22.89
C GLY A 359 -5.31 -13.44 -22.09
N THR A 360 -5.78 -13.11 -20.90
CA THR A 360 -6.57 -14.00 -20.02
C THR A 360 -8.07 -13.72 -20.14
N ARG A 361 -8.89 -14.56 -19.53
CA ARG A 361 -10.35 -14.43 -19.56
C ARG A 361 -10.95 -14.52 -18.15
N SER A 362 -12.00 -13.74 -17.96
CA SER A 362 -12.83 -13.78 -16.77
C SER A 362 -13.72 -15.04 -16.75
N LYS A 363 -14.36 -15.29 -15.59
CA LYS A 363 -15.29 -16.42 -15.41
C LYS A 363 -16.49 -16.40 -16.35
N ASP A 364 -16.90 -15.24 -16.85
CA ASP A 364 -17.93 -15.08 -17.87
C ASP A 364 -17.37 -15.04 -19.30
N ASN A 365 -16.11 -15.47 -19.48
CA ASN A 365 -15.41 -15.59 -20.75
C ASN A 365 -15.13 -14.28 -21.50
N ARG A 366 -15.23 -13.12 -20.84
CA ARG A 366 -14.78 -11.84 -21.41
C ARG A 366 -13.25 -11.75 -21.35
N ALA A 367 -12.65 -11.07 -22.32
CA ALA A 367 -11.25 -10.70 -22.24
C ALA A 367 -11.03 -9.79 -21.03
N ILE A 368 -10.02 -10.08 -20.23
CA ILE A 368 -9.62 -9.22 -19.13
C ILE A 368 -8.85 -8.03 -19.69
N THR A 369 -9.34 -6.83 -19.40
CA THR A 369 -8.67 -5.57 -19.68
C THR A 369 -8.20 -4.98 -18.35
N ARG A 370 -6.89 -5.04 -18.13
CA ARG A 370 -6.24 -4.54 -16.91
C ARG A 370 -6.06 -3.04 -17.03
N GLU A 371 -6.27 -2.34 -15.93
CA GLU A 371 -5.93 -0.93 -15.79
C GLU A 371 -4.49 -0.63 -16.22
N TYR A 372 -4.31 0.50 -16.89
CA TYR A 372 -3.01 1.04 -17.29
C TYR A 372 -3.04 2.56 -17.13
N VAL A 373 -2.06 3.11 -16.43
CA VAL A 373 -1.97 4.55 -16.12
C VAL A 373 -0.68 5.21 -16.59
N GLY A 374 0.25 4.46 -17.18
CA GLY A 374 1.55 4.97 -17.63
C GLY A 374 1.50 6.06 -18.71
N GLY A 375 0.30 6.36 -19.24
CA GLY A 375 0.07 7.45 -20.17
C GLY A 375 -0.61 8.70 -19.57
N PHE A 376 -0.86 8.73 -18.25
CA PHE A 376 -1.58 9.81 -17.57
C PHE A 376 -0.65 10.76 -16.82
#